data_000c99131a72915b2b8b87a75231f2af
#
_entry.id   000c99131a72915b2b8b87a75231f2af
#
_cell.length_a   1.000
_cell.length_b   1.000
_cell.length_c   1.000
_cell.angle_alpha   90.00
_cell.angle_beta   90.00
_cell.angle_gamma   90.00
#
_symmetry.space_group_name_H-M   'P 1'
#
loop_
_entity.id
_entity.type
_entity.pdbx_description
1 polymer ?
#
loop_
_entity_poly.entity_id
_entity_poly.type
_entity_poly.pdbx_seq_one_letter_code
_entity_poly.pdbx_strand_id
1 'polypeptide(L)'
;MVRALTFDVGNTLILASPRFWLLPLLEARGLRPRGDVRKAALEAFRFYEENHLKARDLETALGLWREFHRRLLVGMGLEDHAEALSRELVARGKDPATWPLVPGAEATLKALKAKGYPLAVVSNWDATLPEILEVVGLGRYFDHLSVSALSGYAKPDPRLFREALEALGVSPEEAVHVGDAEADLLGAEAVGMRALLFDPLGENPKALPRLERVLDYLP
;
A
#
# COMPACT_ATOMS: atom_id res chain seq x y z
N MET A 1 -15.51 -19.86 10.60
CA MET A 1 -14.05 -20.20 10.76
C MET A 1 -13.30 -19.47 9.66
N VAL A 2 -12.17 -18.80 9.97
CA VAL A 2 -11.39 -18.07 8.96
C VAL A 2 -10.75 -19.05 7.98
N ARG A 3 -10.92 -18.77 6.67
CA ARG A 3 -10.43 -19.59 5.55
C ARG A 3 -9.55 -18.81 4.58
N ALA A 4 -9.62 -17.48 4.60
CA ALA A 4 -8.84 -16.61 3.72
C ALA A 4 -8.46 -15.29 4.42
N LEU A 5 -7.43 -14.62 3.92
CA LEU A 5 -7.10 -13.28 4.36
C LEU A 5 -6.89 -12.34 3.17
N THR A 6 -7.24 -11.08 3.39
CA THR A 6 -6.93 -10.01 2.44
C THR A 6 -6.08 -8.94 3.12
N PHE A 7 -5.20 -8.31 2.37
CA PHE A 7 -4.26 -7.31 2.87
C PHE A 7 -4.33 -6.03 2.05
N ASP A 8 -4.30 -4.90 2.72
CA ASP A 8 -3.82 -3.67 2.10
C ASP A 8 -2.30 -3.73 1.88
N VAL A 9 -1.75 -2.81 1.11
CA VAL A 9 -0.32 -2.78 0.78
C VAL A 9 0.38 -1.58 1.43
N GLY A 10 -0.12 -0.36 1.20
CA GLY A 10 0.50 0.85 1.73
C GLY A 10 0.47 0.89 3.25
N ASN A 11 1.62 1.09 3.91
CA ASN A 11 1.79 1.02 5.38
C ASN A 11 1.32 -0.28 6.05
N THR A 12 0.83 -1.26 5.30
CA THR A 12 0.49 -2.59 5.80
C THR A 12 1.57 -3.62 5.43
N LEU A 13 2.04 -3.61 4.19
CA LEU A 13 3.10 -4.50 3.70
C LEU A 13 4.35 -3.73 3.26
N ILE A 14 4.17 -2.52 2.75
CA ILE A 14 5.22 -1.62 2.26
C ILE A 14 5.12 -0.29 3.02
N LEU A 15 6.24 0.24 3.51
CA LEU A 15 6.29 1.54 4.18
C LEU A 15 6.17 2.67 3.15
N ALA A 16 5.01 3.30 3.07
CA ALA A 16 4.72 4.32 2.05
C ALA A 16 5.19 5.73 2.42
N SER A 17 5.57 6.00 3.69
CA SER A 17 5.98 7.32 4.12
C SER A 17 7.30 7.76 3.47
N PRO A 18 7.41 9.00 2.93
CA PRO A 18 8.66 9.56 2.39
C PRO A 18 9.84 9.54 3.34
N ARG A 19 9.60 9.44 4.64
CA ARG A 19 10.61 9.26 5.69
C ARG A 19 11.51 8.05 5.43
N PHE A 20 10.98 6.98 4.85
CA PHE A 20 11.69 5.72 4.70
C PHE A 20 12.42 5.60 3.36
N TRP A 21 11.93 6.23 2.30
CA TRP A 21 12.49 6.07 0.95
C TRP A 21 13.05 7.37 0.34
N LEU A 22 12.48 8.55 0.65
CA LEU A 22 12.91 9.82 0.07
C LEU A 22 13.95 10.54 0.93
N LEU A 23 13.71 10.70 2.24
CA LEU A 23 14.62 11.47 3.09
C LEU A 23 16.05 10.90 3.11
N PRO A 24 16.29 9.58 3.20
CA PRO A 24 17.63 9.02 3.09
C PRO A 24 18.31 9.33 1.74
N LEU A 25 17.54 9.33 0.64
CA LEU A 25 18.05 9.69 -0.68
C LEU A 25 18.48 11.16 -0.75
N LEU A 26 17.68 12.08 -0.21
CA LEU A 26 18.00 13.49 -0.18
C LEU A 26 19.25 13.75 0.67
N GLU A 27 19.35 13.12 1.84
CA GLU A 27 20.49 13.22 2.73
C GLU A 27 21.79 12.76 2.06
N ALA A 28 21.76 11.61 1.37
CA ALA A 28 22.91 11.10 0.62
C ALA A 28 23.41 12.04 -0.49
N ARG A 29 22.56 13.00 -0.92
CA ARG A 29 22.87 14.03 -1.92
C ARG A 29 23.19 15.39 -1.32
N GLY A 30 23.21 15.51 0.00
CA GLY A 30 23.40 16.78 0.68
C GLY A 30 22.21 17.74 0.50
N LEU A 31 21.05 17.24 0.06
CA LEU A 31 19.83 18.02 -0.10
C LEU A 31 19.03 18.00 1.21
N ARG A 32 18.58 19.16 1.63
CA ARG A 32 17.77 19.29 2.85
C ARG A 32 16.46 19.99 2.53
N PRO A 33 15.32 19.45 2.96
CA PRO A 33 14.04 20.12 2.88
C PRO A 33 14.11 21.49 3.57
N ARG A 34 13.55 22.52 2.92
CA ARG A 34 13.37 23.87 3.47
C ARG A 34 11.93 24.12 3.91
N GLY A 35 10.98 23.30 3.39
CA GLY A 35 9.57 23.33 3.71
C GLY A 35 9.15 22.26 4.72
N ASP A 36 7.87 22.28 5.08
CA ASP A 36 7.26 21.30 5.97
C ASP A 36 7.03 19.97 5.23
N VAL A 37 7.86 18.97 5.53
CA VAL A 37 7.82 17.63 4.92
C VAL A 37 6.47 16.94 5.14
N ARG A 38 5.88 17.07 6.35
CA ARG A 38 4.61 16.45 6.68
C ARG A 38 3.47 17.04 5.85
N LYS A 39 3.41 18.36 5.76
CA LYS A 39 2.43 19.08 4.96
C LYS A 39 2.57 18.72 3.48
N ALA A 40 3.80 18.77 2.95
CA ALA A 40 4.10 18.39 1.57
C ALA A 40 3.66 16.95 1.25
N ALA A 41 3.92 16.00 2.16
CA ALA A 41 3.49 14.63 2.01
C ALA A 41 1.95 14.51 1.98
N LEU A 42 1.24 15.15 2.91
CA LEU A 42 -0.23 15.15 2.94
C LEU A 42 -0.84 15.69 1.64
N GLU A 43 -0.31 16.80 1.11
CA GLU A 43 -0.80 17.40 -0.14
C GLU A 43 -0.51 16.51 -1.35
N ALA A 44 0.67 15.89 -1.42
CA ALA A 44 1.03 14.98 -2.49
C ALA A 44 0.19 13.69 -2.46
N PHE A 45 -0.03 13.10 -1.27
CA PHE A 45 -0.90 11.92 -1.12
C PHE A 45 -2.36 12.23 -1.45
N ARG A 46 -2.88 13.40 -1.06
CA ARG A 46 -4.23 13.82 -1.47
C ARG A 46 -4.35 13.89 -3.00
N PHE A 47 -3.38 14.48 -3.66
CA PHE A 47 -3.35 14.51 -5.12
C PHE A 47 -3.34 13.08 -5.71
N TYR A 48 -2.57 12.16 -5.13
CA TYR A 48 -2.53 10.77 -5.56
C TYR A 48 -3.89 10.10 -5.39
N GLU A 49 -4.51 10.21 -4.22
CA GLU A 49 -5.84 9.64 -3.92
C GLU A 49 -6.93 10.14 -4.88
N GLU A 50 -6.91 11.42 -5.23
CA GLU A 50 -7.86 12.01 -6.18
C GLU A 50 -7.68 11.54 -7.64
N ASN A 51 -6.52 10.98 -7.97
CA ASN A 51 -6.16 10.70 -9.37
C ASN A 51 -5.79 9.24 -9.68
N HIS A 52 -5.48 8.42 -8.68
CA HIS A 52 -4.98 7.06 -8.92
C HIS A 52 -5.96 6.16 -9.70
N LEU A 53 -7.28 6.35 -9.57
CA LEU A 53 -8.28 5.59 -10.34
C LEU A 53 -8.20 5.84 -11.86
N LYS A 54 -7.56 6.93 -12.31
CA LYS A 54 -7.35 7.24 -13.72
C LYS A 54 -6.09 6.58 -14.27
N ALA A 55 -5.19 6.13 -13.39
CA ALA A 55 -3.90 5.53 -13.72
C ALA A 55 -4.04 4.02 -13.92
N ARG A 56 -4.76 3.63 -14.98
CA ARG A 56 -5.20 2.25 -15.26
C ARG A 56 -4.22 1.45 -16.13
N ASP A 57 -3.20 2.08 -16.63
CA ASP A 57 -2.10 1.48 -17.39
C ASP A 57 -0.76 2.04 -16.90
N LEU A 58 0.33 1.43 -17.35
CA LEU A 58 1.67 1.77 -16.88
C LEU A 58 2.06 3.21 -17.25
N GLU A 59 1.68 3.70 -18.43
CA GLU A 59 2.04 5.05 -18.88
C GLU A 59 1.39 6.11 -18.00
N THR A 60 0.08 6.03 -17.80
CA THR A 60 -0.68 6.96 -16.96
C THR A 60 -0.25 6.87 -15.49
N ALA A 61 0.09 5.67 -15.00
CA ALA A 61 0.57 5.47 -13.64
C ALA A 61 1.97 6.08 -13.41
N LEU A 62 2.91 5.91 -14.33
CA LEU A 62 4.23 6.56 -14.23
C LEU A 62 4.13 8.09 -14.31
N GLY A 63 3.19 8.61 -15.13
CA GLY A 63 2.86 10.04 -15.17
C GLY A 63 2.32 10.56 -13.84
N LEU A 64 1.43 9.82 -13.20
CA LEU A 64 0.89 10.11 -11.86
C LEU A 64 2.01 10.14 -10.80
N TRP A 65 2.87 9.12 -10.76
CA TRP A 65 4.00 9.06 -9.81
C TRP A 65 4.99 10.20 -10.03
N ARG A 66 5.28 10.56 -11.29
CA ARG A 66 6.14 11.72 -11.58
C ARG A 66 5.57 13.00 -11.01
N GLU A 67 4.27 13.26 -11.21
CA GLU A 67 3.62 14.47 -10.69
C GLU A 67 3.50 14.44 -9.16
N PHE A 68 3.22 13.27 -8.55
CA PHE A 68 3.26 13.06 -7.10
C PHE A 68 4.62 13.46 -6.51
N HIS A 69 5.70 12.91 -7.06
CA HIS A 69 7.06 13.21 -6.60
C HIS A 69 7.41 14.69 -6.79
N ARG A 70 7.03 15.28 -7.94
CA ARG A 70 7.26 16.69 -8.22
C ARG A 70 6.56 17.58 -7.18
N ARG A 71 5.30 17.34 -6.88
CA ARG A 71 4.53 18.07 -5.87
C ARG A 71 5.14 17.92 -4.48
N LEU A 72 5.51 16.72 -4.11
CA LEU A 72 6.17 16.44 -2.83
C LEU A 72 7.46 17.25 -2.70
N LEU A 73 8.33 17.21 -3.69
CA LEU A 73 9.61 17.93 -3.70
C LEU A 73 9.43 19.45 -3.67
N VAL A 74 8.48 19.98 -4.45
CA VAL A 74 8.14 21.43 -4.42
C VAL A 74 7.62 21.82 -3.03
N GLY A 75 6.69 21.08 -2.45
CA GLY A 75 6.18 21.32 -1.11
C GLY A 75 7.26 21.25 -0.02
N MET A 76 8.33 20.48 -0.26
CA MET A 76 9.50 20.39 0.61
C MET A 76 10.50 21.54 0.39
N GLY A 77 10.25 22.49 -0.52
CA GLY A 77 11.14 23.61 -0.84
C GLY A 77 12.37 23.20 -1.67
N LEU A 78 12.22 22.19 -2.54
CA LEU A 78 13.25 21.66 -3.44
C LEU A 78 12.88 21.88 -4.91
N GLU A 79 12.31 23.06 -5.24
CA GLU A 79 11.78 23.40 -6.57
C GLU A 79 12.83 23.22 -7.67
N ASP A 80 14.08 23.67 -7.41
CA ASP A 80 15.18 23.61 -8.37
C ASP A 80 15.59 22.18 -8.74
N HIS A 81 15.25 21.21 -7.92
CA HIS A 81 15.56 19.79 -8.10
C HIS A 81 14.34 18.94 -8.48
N ALA A 82 13.13 19.49 -8.35
CA ALA A 82 11.89 18.72 -8.40
C ALA A 82 11.71 17.97 -9.72
N GLU A 83 12.01 18.59 -10.86
CA GLU A 83 11.83 17.97 -12.17
C GLU A 83 12.83 16.81 -12.41
N ALA A 84 14.10 17.01 -12.05
CA ALA A 84 15.13 15.98 -12.25
C ALA A 84 14.91 14.80 -11.28
N LEU A 85 14.67 15.09 -10.00
CA LEU A 85 14.46 14.06 -8.98
C LEU A 85 13.16 13.30 -9.18
N SER A 86 12.07 13.93 -9.64
CA SER A 86 10.82 13.22 -9.90
C SER A 86 10.97 12.15 -10.98
N ARG A 87 11.70 12.46 -12.07
CA ARG A 87 12.01 11.47 -13.12
C ARG A 87 12.85 10.31 -12.59
N GLU A 88 13.86 10.63 -11.80
CA GLU A 88 14.71 9.61 -11.20
C GLU A 88 13.96 8.70 -10.24
N LEU A 89 13.12 9.27 -9.36
CA LEU A 89 12.31 8.49 -8.42
C LEU A 89 11.38 7.53 -9.14
N VAL A 90 10.76 7.95 -10.25
CA VAL A 90 9.97 7.05 -11.10
C VAL A 90 10.84 5.93 -11.70
N ALA A 91 12.03 6.26 -12.22
CA ALA A 91 12.94 5.26 -12.76
C ALA A 91 13.40 4.24 -11.71
N ARG A 92 13.48 4.64 -10.45
CA ARG A 92 13.82 3.76 -9.31
C ARG A 92 12.66 2.88 -8.84
N GLY A 93 11.48 3.01 -9.38
CA GLY A 93 10.34 2.14 -9.03
C GLY A 93 10.61 0.64 -9.20
N LYS A 94 11.60 0.26 -10.03
CA LYS A 94 12.07 -1.13 -10.21
C LYS A 94 13.16 -1.56 -9.21
N ASP A 95 13.60 -0.67 -8.35
CA ASP A 95 14.57 -0.97 -7.29
C ASP A 95 13.82 -1.34 -6.00
N PRO A 96 13.99 -2.57 -5.45
CA PRO A 96 13.33 -2.98 -4.21
C PRO A 96 13.61 -2.03 -3.04
N ALA A 97 14.76 -1.35 -3.03
CA ALA A 97 15.11 -0.38 -1.98
C ALA A 97 14.19 0.86 -1.97
N THR A 98 13.44 1.10 -3.05
CA THR A 98 12.42 2.15 -3.12
C THR A 98 11.16 1.81 -2.33
N TRP A 99 10.93 0.51 -2.08
CA TRP A 99 9.73 -0.03 -1.47
C TRP A 99 10.06 -0.81 -0.19
N PRO A 100 10.52 -0.14 0.89
CA PRO A 100 10.91 -0.85 2.11
C PRO A 100 9.72 -1.58 2.71
N LEU A 101 9.92 -2.87 3.01
CA LEU A 101 8.87 -3.70 3.60
C LEU A 101 8.61 -3.31 5.04
N VAL A 102 7.35 -3.44 5.45
CA VAL A 102 6.99 -3.45 6.86
C VAL A 102 7.69 -4.62 7.56
N PRO A 103 8.32 -4.41 8.73
CA PRO A 103 8.94 -5.49 9.48
C PRO A 103 7.97 -6.65 9.70
N GLY A 104 8.40 -7.87 9.38
CA GLY A 104 7.60 -9.09 9.50
C GLY A 104 6.62 -9.36 8.36
N ALA A 105 6.45 -8.45 7.37
CA ALA A 105 5.46 -8.63 6.29
C ALA A 105 5.67 -9.94 5.53
N GLU A 106 6.86 -10.18 5.00
CA GLU A 106 7.14 -11.41 4.25
C GLU A 106 7.02 -12.67 5.13
N ALA A 107 7.55 -12.62 6.36
CA ALA A 107 7.47 -13.74 7.30
C ALA A 107 6.02 -14.12 7.62
N THR A 108 5.15 -13.13 7.79
CA THR A 108 3.71 -13.32 8.04
C THR A 108 3.04 -13.97 6.83
N LEU A 109 3.22 -13.42 5.63
CA LEU A 109 2.62 -13.99 4.41
C LEU A 109 3.10 -15.44 4.17
N LYS A 110 4.39 -15.69 4.35
CA LYS A 110 4.97 -17.04 4.25
C LYS A 110 4.35 -18.01 5.24
N ALA A 111 4.18 -17.60 6.50
CA ALA A 111 3.56 -18.42 7.54
C ALA A 111 2.09 -18.73 7.22
N LEU A 112 1.34 -17.76 6.71
CA LEU A 112 -0.05 -17.93 6.27
C LEU A 112 -0.17 -18.91 5.10
N LYS A 113 0.68 -18.77 4.07
CA LYS A 113 0.71 -19.70 2.94
C LYS A 113 1.11 -21.12 3.37
N ALA A 114 2.07 -21.25 4.29
CA ALA A 114 2.47 -22.56 4.84
C ALA A 114 1.32 -23.26 5.62
N LYS A 115 0.39 -22.50 6.18
CA LYS A 115 -0.85 -23.00 6.81
C LYS A 115 -1.98 -23.26 5.80
N GLY A 116 -1.77 -23.00 4.51
CA GLY A 116 -2.74 -23.24 3.43
C GLY A 116 -3.78 -22.14 3.24
N TYR A 117 -3.60 -20.96 3.83
CA TYR A 117 -4.53 -19.85 3.60
C TYR A 117 -4.36 -19.25 2.20
N PRO A 118 -5.43 -19.15 1.39
CA PRO A 118 -5.45 -18.27 0.23
C PRO A 118 -5.41 -16.81 0.68
N LEU A 119 -4.64 -16.00 -0.06
CA LEU A 119 -4.40 -14.60 0.23
C LEU A 119 -4.73 -13.71 -0.96
N ALA A 120 -5.35 -12.55 -0.72
CA ALA A 120 -5.52 -11.54 -1.75
C ALA A 120 -5.07 -10.14 -1.27
N VAL A 121 -4.74 -9.30 -2.21
CA VAL A 121 -4.57 -7.86 -2.00
C VAL A 121 -5.91 -7.15 -2.21
N VAL A 122 -6.20 -6.14 -1.38
CA VAL A 122 -7.27 -5.15 -1.59
C VAL A 122 -6.68 -3.78 -1.31
N SER A 123 -6.27 -3.05 -2.36
CA SER A 123 -5.49 -1.82 -2.17
C SER A 123 -5.93 -0.68 -3.09
N ASN A 124 -5.94 0.53 -2.52
CA ASN A 124 -6.06 1.77 -3.28
C ASN A 124 -4.72 2.10 -3.91
N TRP A 125 -4.52 1.64 -5.13
CA TRP A 125 -3.27 1.81 -5.88
C TRP A 125 -3.55 1.92 -7.38
N ASP A 126 -2.59 2.43 -8.13
CA ASP A 126 -2.60 2.49 -9.58
C ASP A 126 -2.13 1.17 -10.24
N ALA A 127 -2.04 1.17 -11.56
CA ALA A 127 -1.69 -0.02 -12.35
C ALA A 127 -0.27 -0.55 -12.13
N THR A 128 0.59 0.14 -11.34
CA THR A 128 1.97 -0.34 -11.07
C THR A 128 2.03 -1.37 -9.95
N LEU A 129 0.99 -1.54 -9.13
CA LEU A 129 1.06 -2.40 -7.94
C LEU A 129 1.48 -3.85 -8.23
N PRO A 130 0.97 -4.53 -9.26
CA PRO A 130 1.42 -5.89 -9.55
C PRO A 130 2.93 -5.98 -9.79
N GLU A 131 3.52 -5.04 -10.57
CA GLU A 131 4.95 -5.00 -10.82
C GLU A 131 5.74 -4.69 -9.53
N ILE A 132 5.25 -3.78 -8.68
CA ILE A 132 5.88 -3.46 -7.40
C ILE A 132 5.92 -4.69 -6.49
N LEU A 133 4.82 -5.44 -6.38
CA LEU A 133 4.77 -6.67 -5.57
C LEU A 133 5.76 -7.73 -6.06
N GLU A 134 5.97 -7.85 -7.37
CA GLU A 134 7.00 -8.73 -7.93
C GLU A 134 8.40 -8.23 -7.59
N VAL A 135 8.67 -6.92 -7.74
CA VAL A 135 9.96 -6.28 -7.42
C VAL A 135 10.38 -6.53 -5.97
N VAL A 136 9.43 -6.43 -5.02
CA VAL A 136 9.71 -6.69 -3.60
C VAL A 136 9.58 -8.16 -3.20
N GLY A 137 9.23 -9.03 -4.14
CA GLY A 137 9.13 -10.48 -3.96
C GLY A 137 7.90 -10.94 -3.17
N LEU A 138 6.89 -10.08 -2.99
CA LEU A 138 5.66 -10.43 -2.29
C LEU A 138 4.56 -10.98 -3.20
N GLY A 139 4.61 -10.73 -4.52
CA GLY A 139 3.59 -11.16 -5.49
C GLY A 139 3.27 -12.66 -5.41
N ARG A 140 4.31 -13.49 -5.20
CA ARG A 140 4.19 -14.96 -5.09
C ARG A 140 3.30 -15.48 -3.96
N TYR A 141 2.95 -14.65 -2.97
CA TYR A 141 2.12 -15.06 -1.84
C TYR A 141 0.63 -14.85 -2.10
N PHE A 142 0.26 -14.07 -3.10
CA PHE A 142 -1.12 -13.71 -3.36
C PHE A 142 -1.73 -14.53 -4.50
N ASP A 143 -2.94 -15.02 -4.24
CA ASP A 143 -3.74 -15.75 -5.22
C ASP A 143 -4.60 -14.80 -6.08
N HIS A 144 -4.83 -13.56 -5.59
CA HIS A 144 -5.56 -12.51 -6.31
C HIS A 144 -5.12 -11.10 -5.89
N LEU A 145 -5.26 -10.13 -6.80
CA LEU A 145 -4.97 -8.72 -6.57
C LEU A 145 -6.17 -7.86 -6.98
N SER A 146 -6.92 -7.34 -6.01
CA SER A 146 -7.93 -6.29 -6.21
C SER A 146 -7.28 -4.93 -6.05
N VAL A 147 -6.94 -4.31 -7.19
CA VAL A 147 -6.26 -3.01 -7.27
C VAL A 147 -7.24 -1.96 -7.77
N SER A 148 -7.43 -0.90 -7.01
CA SER A 148 -8.50 0.07 -7.26
C SER A 148 -8.51 0.65 -8.67
N ALA A 149 -7.34 1.02 -9.24
CA ALA A 149 -7.28 1.54 -10.60
C ALA A 149 -7.63 0.50 -11.66
N LEU A 150 -7.33 -0.78 -11.44
CA LEU A 150 -7.63 -1.87 -12.36
C LEU A 150 -9.11 -2.29 -12.25
N SER A 151 -9.63 -2.38 -11.04
CA SER A 151 -11.03 -2.73 -10.76
C SER A 151 -12.01 -1.60 -11.03
N GLY A 152 -11.55 -0.32 -10.95
CA GLY A 152 -12.38 0.87 -11.14
C GLY A 152 -13.13 1.33 -9.90
N TYR A 153 -12.84 0.76 -8.72
CA TYR A 153 -13.42 1.08 -7.42
C TYR A 153 -12.33 1.24 -6.39
N ALA A 154 -12.47 2.19 -5.46
CA ALA A 154 -11.51 2.41 -4.39
C ALA A 154 -12.15 2.17 -3.02
N LYS A 155 -11.38 1.63 -2.05
CA LYS A 155 -11.82 1.56 -0.66
C LYS A 155 -12.28 2.94 -0.19
N PRO A 156 -13.41 3.06 0.54
CA PRO A 156 -14.14 1.98 1.19
C PRO A 156 -15.26 1.33 0.33
N ASP A 157 -15.24 1.46 -1.02
CA ASP A 157 -16.26 0.85 -1.86
C ASP A 157 -16.27 -0.69 -1.68
N PRO A 158 -17.40 -1.29 -1.27
CA PRO A 158 -17.49 -2.72 -0.99
C PRO A 158 -17.23 -3.61 -2.20
N ARG A 159 -17.31 -3.07 -3.42
CA ARG A 159 -17.10 -3.84 -4.65
C ARG A 159 -15.66 -4.35 -4.76
N LEU A 160 -14.68 -3.56 -4.29
CA LEU A 160 -13.28 -3.97 -4.29
C LEU A 160 -13.03 -5.18 -3.39
N PHE A 161 -13.72 -5.25 -2.24
CA PHE A 161 -13.63 -6.38 -1.31
C PHE A 161 -14.37 -7.61 -1.85
N ARG A 162 -15.55 -7.42 -2.48
CA ARG A 162 -16.29 -8.54 -3.10
C ARG A 162 -15.49 -9.22 -4.20
N GLU A 163 -14.79 -8.46 -5.03
CA GLU A 163 -13.90 -8.99 -6.07
C GLU A 163 -12.87 -9.97 -5.47
N ALA A 164 -12.20 -9.58 -4.38
CA ALA A 164 -11.23 -10.43 -3.69
C ALA A 164 -11.88 -11.69 -3.10
N LEU A 165 -13.05 -11.55 -2.45
CA LEU A 165 -13.80 -12.68 -1.86
C LEU A 165 -14.25 -13.69 -2.91
N GLU A 166 -14.77 -13.20 -4.05
CA GLU A 166 -15.19 -14.04 -5.18
C GLU A 166 -14.00 -14.81 -5.76
N ALA A 167 -12.86 -14.12 -5.96
CA ALA A 167 -11.64 -14.75 -6.47
C ALA A 167 -11.08 -15.82 -5.53
N LEU A 168 -11.20 -15.62 -4.20
CA LEU A 168 -10.76 -16.60 -3.20
C LEU A 168 -11.80 -17.71 -2.94
N GLY A 169 -13.02 -17.59 -3.43
CA GLY A 169 -14.09 -18.56 -3.25
C GLY A 169 -14.55 -18.72 -1.79
N VAL A 170 -14.61 -17.60 -1.05
CA VAL A 170 -15.00 -17.58 0.37
C VAL A 170 -16.13 -16.57 0.62
N SER A 171 -16.93 -16.83 1.66
CA SER A 171 -17.90 -15.86 2.15
C SER A 171 -17.22 -14.78 3.01
N PRO A 172 -17.83 -13.58 3.18
CA PRO A 172 -17.24 -12.53 3.98
C PRO A 172 -16.89 -12.94 5.41
N GLU A 173 -17.72 -13.75 6.05
CA GLU A 173 -17.54 -14.22 7.42
C GLU A 173 -16.38 -15.23 7.56
N GLU A 174 -15.93 -15.79 6.44
CA GLU A 174 -14.79 -16.71 6.36
C GLU A 174 -13.46 -16.01 6.07
N ALA A 175 -13.49 -14.68 5.88
CA ALA A 175 -12.29 -13.88 5.57
C ALA A 175 -11.98 -12.83 6.62
N VAL A 176 -10.71 -12.46 6.71
CA VAL A 176 -10.22 -11.35 7.54
C VAL A 176 -9.43 -10.40 6.67
N HIS A 177 -9.76 -9.10 6.74
CA HIS A 177 -8.97 -8.05 6.12
C HIS A 177 -7.99 -7.44 7.11
N VAL A 178 -6.80 -7.08 6.64
CA VAL A 178 -5.76 -6.39 7.40
C VAL A 178 -5.36 -5.12 6.65
N GLY A 179 -5.49 -3.97 7.30
CA GLY A 179 -5.13 -2.68 6.69
C GLY A 179 -4.81 -1.62 7.73
N ASP A 180 -4.28 -0.47 7.32
CA ASP A 180 -3.82 0.60 8.21
C ASP A 180 -4.79 1.79 8.28
N ALA A 181 -5.76 1.88 7.38
CA ALA A 181 -6.63 3.03 7.22
C ALA A 181 -8.09 2.76 7.62
N GLU A 182 -8.83 3.83 7.93
CA GLU A 182 -10.27 3.76 8.17
C GLU A 182 -11.04 3.16 6.98
N ALA A 183 -10.59 3.46 5.75
CA ALA A 183 -11.19 2.92 4.54
C ALA A 183 -11.13 1.39 4.44
N ASP A 184 -10.12 0.76 5.06
CA ASP A 184 -10.00 -0.70 5.17
C ASP A 184 -11.08 -1.26 6.08
N LEU A 185 -11.28 -0.65 7.24
CA LEU A 185 -12.28 -1.08 8.20
C LEU A 185 -13.68 -0.93 7.64
N LEU A 186 -14.02 0.27 7.15
CA LEU A 186 -15.36 0.59 6.62
C LEU A 186 -15.72 -0.29 5.41
N GLY A 187 -14.77 -0.49 4.50
CA GLY A 187 -15.01 -1.29 3.29
C GLY A 187 -15.18 -2.78 3.60
N ALA A 188 -14.37 -3.34 4.50
CA ALA A 188 -14.51 -4.72 4.96
C ALA A 188 -15.82 -4.94 5.72
N GLU A 189 -16.18 -4.05 6.64
CA GLU A 189 -17.44 -4.11 7.40
C GLU A 189 -18.65 -4.00 6.49
N ALA A 190 -18.60 -3.17 5.43
CA ALA A 190 -19.70 -3.01 4.47
C ALA A 190 -20.05 -4.29 3.69
N VAL A 191 -19.13 -5.25 3.61
CA VAL A 191 -19.39 -6.58 3.04
C VAL A 191 -19.64 -7.65 4.10
N GLY A 192 -19.54 -7.33 5.39
CA GLY A 192 -19.66 -8.29 6.50
C GLY A 192 -18.35 -9.05 6.82
N MET A 193 -17.23 -8.58 6.33
CA MET A 193 -15.91 -9.14 6.62
C MET A 193 -15.36 -8.54 7.92
N ARG A 194 -14.68 -9.35 8.71
CA ARG A 194 -13.90 -8.85 9.84
C ARG A 194 -12.66 -8.11 9.35
N ALA A 195 -12.38 -6.95 9.95
CA ALA A 195 -11.16 -6.19 9.71
C ALA A 195 -10.27 -6.11 10.96
N LEU A 196 -8.97 -6.10 10.74
CA LEU A 196 -7.94 -5.88 11.74
C LEU A 196 -7.15 -4.64 11.35
N LEU A 197 -7.19 -3.62 12.20
CA LEU A 197 -6.37 -2.44 12.01
C LEU A 197 -4.91 -2.78 12.34
N PHE A 198 -4.00 -2.36 11.50
CA PHE A 198 -2.56 -2.45 11.70
C PHE A 198 -1.94 -1.04 11.72
N ASP A 199 -0.99 -0.81 12.62
CA ASP A 199 -0.25 0.45 12.68
C ASP A 199 1.25 0.16 12.72
N PRO A 200 1.99 0.40 11.62
CA PRO A 200 3.42 0.13 11.54
C PRO A 200 4.26 1.02 12.48
N LEU A 201 3.71 2.13 12.95
CA LEU A 201 4.39 3.05 13.86
C LEU A 201 4.10 2.75 15.35
N GLY A 202 3.09 1.94 15.63
CA GLY A 202 2.69 1.58 16.99
C GLY A 202 2.08 2.73 17.80
N GLU A 203 1.54 3.74 17.13
CA GLU A 203 0.94 4.92 17.76
C GLU A 203 -0.51 4.68 18.22
N ASN A 204 -1.20 3.72 17.57
CA ASN A 204 -2.58 3.37 17.87
C ASN A 204 -2.66 2.11 18.75
N PRO A 205 -3.05 2.23 20.04
CA PRO A 205 -3.14 1.08 20.96
C PRO A 205 -4.23 0.06 20.60
N LYS A 206 -5.15 0.40 19.69
CA LYS A 206 -6.20 -0.50 19.20
C LYS A 206 -5.79 -1.30 17.96
N ALA A 207 -4.69 -0.91 17.32
CA ALA A 207 -4.16 -1.59 16.16
C ALA A 207 -3.25 -2.77 16.56
N LEU A 208 -3.03 -3.68 15.62
CA LEU A 208 -2.02 -4.72 15.77
C LEU A 208 -0.64 -4.06 15.90
N PRO A 209 0.12 -4.36 16.97
CA PRO A 209 1.43 -3.74 17.18
C PRO A 209 2.52 -4.32 16.26
N ARG A 210 2.28 -5.48 15.68
CA ARG A 210 3.13 -6.17 14.69
C ARG A 210 2.27 -7.03 13.78
N LEU A 211 2.66 -7.14 12.52
CA LEU A 211 1.87 -7.84 11.52
C LEU A 211 1.70 -9.33 11.82
N GLU A 212 2.70 -9.97 12.44
CA GLU A 212 2.66 -11.38 12.82
C GLU A 212 1.52 -11.71 13.81
N ARG A 213 1.02 -10.70 14.53
CA ARG A 213 -0.12 -10.87 15.44
C ARG A 213 -1.42 -11.23 14.73
N VAL A 214 -1.47 -11.09 13.41
CA VAL A 214 -2.58 -11.60 12.58
C VAL A 214 -2.78 -13.10 12.81
N LEU A 215 -1.70 -13.85 13.04
CA LEU A 215 -1.75 -15.30 13.30
C LEU A 215 -2.55 -15.67 14.55
N ASP A 216 -2.65 -14.79 15.53
CA ASP A 216 -3.39 -15.03 16.79
C ASP A 216 -4.92 -14.99 16.59
N TYR A 217 -5.38 -14.50 15.46
CA TYR A 217 -6.81 -14.42 15.12
C TYR A 217 -7.29 -15.60 14.26
N LEU A 218 -6.39 -16.54 14.00
CA LEU A 218 -6.63 -17.72 13.20
C LEU A 218 -6.77 -18.96 14.10
N PRO A 219 -7.55 -19.97 13.67
CA PRO A 219 -7.68 -21.22 14.42
C PRO A 219 -6.37 -22.04 14.44
#